data_de43fcea3b3ba3db4490ba75bbfb0b50
#
_entry.id   de43fcea3b3ba3db4490ba75bbfb0b50
#
_cell.length_a   1.000
_cell.length_b   1.000
_cell.length_c   1.000
_cell.angle_alpha   90.00
_cell.angle_beta   90.00
_cell.angle_gamma   90.00
#
_symmetry.space_group_name_H-M   'P 1'
#
loop_
_entity.id
_entity.type
_entity.pdbx_description
1 polymer ?
#
loop_
_entity_poly.entity_id
_entity_poly.type
_entity_poly.pdbx_seq_one_letter_code
_entity_poly.pdbx_strand_id
1 'polypeptide(L)'
;IRFIIHTQIPQSPIHYYQEIGRAGRDGQPSYIILFYNPEDRKLPEAFIEGGRPAVKKYEKVINAVKLELLGERDLMKRTNLKQNQIRVIKADLIEQGIIREVMIGKSKKYEFVPNSQPLNTKVFEELRNVKMKDLENMIEYVETTKSRMNFLCDYLGDSSNHTFTNCDNTGEKKIIVLITPEWIKKLQNFREDYFPE
;
A
#
# COMPACT_ATOMS: atom_id res chain seq x y z
N ILE A 1 -5.22 8.53 -21.05
CA ILE A 1 -5.47 9.33 -19.85
C ILE A 1 -4.69 10.62 -20.00
N ARG A 2 -5.33 11.80 -19.75
CA ARG A 2 -4.73 13.13 -19.91
C ARG A 2 -4.23 13.72 -18.59
N PHE A 3 -4.79 13.28 -17.48
CA PHE A 3 -4.34 13.68 -16.17
C PHE A 3 -4.58 12.57 -15.14
N ILE A 4 -3.73 12.53 -14.15
CA ILE A 4 -3.87 11.70 -12.94
C ILE A 4 -3.73 12.64 -11.74
N ILE A 5 -4.64 12.52 -10.81
CA ILE A 5 -4.63 13.30 -9.57
C ILE A 5 -4.57 12.32 -8.40
N HIS A 6 -3.50 12.43 -7.62
CA HIS A 6 -3.37 11.73 -6.35
C HIS A 6 -3.78 12.66 -5.22
N THR A 7 -4.79 12.27 -4.48
CA THR A 7 -5.29 13.02 -3.30
C THR A 7 -4.67 12.52 -2.00
N GLN A 8 -3.88 11.45 -2.07
CA GLN A 8 -3.14 10.87 -0.95
C GLN A 8 -1.78 10.39 -1.44
N ILE A 9 -0.80 10.36 -0.56
CA ILE A 9 0.53 9.87 -0.86
C ILE A 9 0.49 8.36 -1.11
N PRO A 10 1.03 7.84 -2.24
CA PRO A 10 1.22 6.42 -2.48
C PRO A 10 2.19 5.79 -1.46
N GLN A 11 2.12 4.47 -1.32
CA GLN A 11 2.93 3.74 -0.34
C GLN A 11 4.42 3.69 -0.68
N SER A 12 4.79 3.88 -1.94
CA SER A 12 6.18 3.87 -2.39
C SER A 12 6.34 4.54 -3.75
N PRO A 13 7.56 4.96 -4.14
CA PRO A 13 7.84 5.50 -5.46
C PRO A 13 7.52 4.51 -6.60
N ILE A 14 7.69 3.20 -6.37
CA ILE A 14 7.36 2.18 -7.40
C ILE A 14 5.85 2.09 -7.66
N HIS A 15 5.02 2.13 -6.61
CA HIS A 15 3.56 2.18 -6.78
C HIS A 15 3.14 3.45 -7.50
N TYR A 16 3.68 4.59 -7.08
CA TYR A 16 3.45 5.87 -7.76
C TYR A 16 3.83 5.80 -9.24
N TYR A 17 5.02 5.30 -9.57
CA TYR A 17 5.49 5.15 -10.95
C TYR A 17 4.56 4.27 -11.79
N GLN A 18 4.09 3.15 -11.25
CA GLN A 18 3.14 2.28 -11.92
C GLN A 18 1.78 2.94 -12.19
N GLU A 19 1.33 3.79 -11.27
CA GLU A 19 0.08 4.52 -11.40
C GLU A 19 0.19 5.62 -12.45
N ILE A 20 1.23 6.45 -12.40
CA ILE A 20 1.45 7.54 -13.37
C ILE A 20 1.77 7.03 -14.77
N GLY A 21 2.39 5.86 -14.90
CA GLY A 21 2.65 5.20 -16.18
C GLY A 21 1.40 4.81 -16.98
N ARG A 22 0.21 5.03 -16.43
CA ARG A 22 -1.06 4.87 -17.16
C ARG A 22 -1.42 6.09 -17.99
N ALA A 23 -0.83 7.24 -17.72
CA ALA A 23 -1.07 8.48 -18.45
C ALA A 23 -0.20 8.56 -19.73
N GLY A 24 -0.68 9.27 -20.74
CA GLY A 24 0.10 9.62 -21.93
C GLY A 24 0.54 8.44 -22.82
N ARG A 25 -0.05 7.25 -22.71
CA ARG A 25 0.33 6.08 -23.52
C ARG A 25 0.16 6.25 -25.02
N ASP A 26 -0.57 7.25 -25.43
CA ASP A 26 -0.77 7.64 -26.83
C ASP A 26 0.25 8.68 -27.33
N GLY A 27 1.31 8.94 -26.54
CA GLY A 27 2.36 9.90 -26.87
C GLY A 27 1.96 11.37 -26.72
N GLN A 28 0.74 11.65 -26.28
CA GLN A 28 0.29 13.02 -26.06
C GLN A 28 0.60 13.51 -24.63
N PRO A 29 0.79 14.82 -24.44
CA PRO A 29 1.03 15.37 -23.10
C PRO A 29 -0.03 14.98 -22.08
N SER A 30 0.41 14.65 -20.88
CA SER A 30 -0.44 14.34 -19.75
C SER A 30 0.11 15.02 -18.48
N TYR A 31 -0.79 15.25 -17.54
CA TYR A 31 -0.46 15.95 -16.30
C TYR A 31 -0.62 15.01 -15.13
N ILE A 32 0.38 15.00 -14.27
CA ILE A 32 0.38 14.24 -13.02
C ILE A 32 0.40 15.24 -11.88
N ILE A 33 -0.58 15.16 -11.02
CA ILE A 33 -0.74 16.06 -9.87
C ILE A 33 -0.81 15.20 -8.62
N LEU A 34 0.07 15.48 -7.66
CA LEU A 34 0.06 14.86 -6.35
C LEU A 34 -0.12 15.94 -5.29
N PHE A 35 -1.25 15.88 -4.57
CA PHE A 35 -1.46 16.69 -3.38
C PHE A 35 -0.79 16.00 -2.19
N TYR A 36 -0.07 16.79 -1.40
CA TYR A 36 0.63 16.29 -0.22
C TYR A 36 0.52 17.26 0.95
N ASN A 37 0.18 16.71 2.09
CA ASN A 37 0.29 17.37 3.39
C ASN A 37 1.16 16.47 4.28
N PRO A 38 2.09 17.00 5.09
CA PRO A 38 2.91 16.20 6.01
C PRO A 38 2.10 15.27 6.94
N GLU A 39 0.86 15.63 7.26
CA GLU A 39 -0.05 14.79 8.04
C GLU A 39 -0.53 13.53 7.30
N ASP A 40 -0.46 13.52 5.96
CA ASP A 40 -0.93 12.39 5.12
C ASP A 40 -0.10 11.13 5.35
N ARG A 41 1.13 11.26 5.88
CA ARG A 41 1.99 10.13 6.25
C ARG A 41 1.40 9.24 7.34
N LYS A 42 0.57 9.79 8.22
CA LYS A 42 0.00 9.07 9.37
C LYS A 42 -0.85 7.87 8.96
N LEU A 43 -1.59 7.99 7.87
CA LEU A 43 -2.47 6.93 7.41
C LEU A 43 -1.69 5.72 6.84
N PRO A 44 -0.75 5.88 5.88
CA PRO A 44 0.12 4.79 5.44
C PRO A 44 0.93 4.16 6.58
N GLU A 45 1.48 4.96 7.49
CA GLU A 45 2.20 4.46 8.68
C GLU A 45 1.31 3.54 9.52
N ALA A 46 0.10 3.99 9.85
CA ALA A 46 -0.85 3.17 10.61
C ALA A 46 -1.20 1.85 9.89
N PHE A 47 -1.32 1.86 8.57
CA PHE A 47 -1.52 0.64 7.78
C PHE A 47 -0.31 -0.29 7.80
N ILE A 48 0.91 0.26 7.75
CA ILE A 48 2.15 -0.52 7.82
C ILE A 48 2.28 -1.16 9.20
N GLU A 49 2.06 -0.38 10.26
CA GLU A 49 2.13 -0.84 11.65
C GLU A 49 1.02 -1.84 12.00
N GLY A 50 -0.20 -1.59 11.52
CA GLY A 50 -1.36 -2.46 11.71
C GLY A 50 -1.44 -3.65 10.75
N GLY A 51 -0.50 -3.79 9.83
CA GLY A 51 -0.57 -4.74 8.70
C GLY A 51 -0.59 -6.21 9.08
N ARG A 52 -0.06 -6.56 10.26
CA ARG A 52 -0.08 -7.93 10.78
C ARG A 52 -0.69 -8.01 12.18
N PRO A 53 -1.41 -9.11 12.48
CA PRO A 53 -1.92 -9.37 13.82
C PRO A 53 -0.79 -9.55 14.84
N ALA A 54 -1.03 -9.20 16.10
CA ALA A 54 -0.07 -9.44 17.18
C ALA A 54 0.29 -10.93 17.33
N VAL A 55 1.53 -11.24 17.72
CA VAL A 55 2.07 -12.62 17.84
C VAL A 55 1.16 -13.55 18.63
N LYS A 56 0.60 -13.08 19.73
CA LYS A 56 -0.38 -13.85 20.54
C LYS A 56 -1.58 -14.39 19.72
N LYS A 57 -1.95 -13.75 18.62
CA LYS A 57 -3.02 -14.22 17.74
C LYS A 57 -2.57 -15.37 16.85
N TYR A 58 -1.31 -15.37 16.42
CA TYR A 58 -0.70 -16.51 15.72
C TYR A 58 -0.62 -17.72 16.63
N GLU A 59 -0.19 -17.57 17.88
CA GLU A 59 -0.14 -18.64 18.87
C GLU A 59 -1.53 -19.29 19.10
N LYS A 60 -2.59 -18.47 19.16
CA LYS A 60 -3.97 -18.99 19.26
C LYS A 60 -4.33 -19.89 18.07
N VAL A 61 -3.98 -19.49 16.86
CA VAL A 61 -4.26 -20.27 15.64
C VAL A 61 -3.42 -21.56 15.63
N ILE A 62 -2.12 -21.45 15.92
CA ILE A 62 -1.21 -22.62 16.00
C ILE A 62 -1.74 -23.62 17.02
N ASN A 63 -2.10 -23.17 18.21
CA ASN A 63 -2.62 -24.05 19.26
C ASN A 63 -3.96 -24.70 18.86
N ALA A 64 -4.82 -23.98 18.13
CA ALA A 64 -6.07 -24.55 17.66
C ALA A 64 -5.84 -25.67 16.62
N VAL A 65 -4.96 -25.47 15.64
CA VAL A 65 -4.68 -26.46 14.59
C VAL A 65 -3.82 -27.64 15.07
N LYS A 66 -3.09 -27.49 16.19
CA LYS A 66 -2.40 -28.62 16.83
C LYS A 66 -3.35 -29.65 17.41
N LEU A 67 -4.55 -29.23 17.79
CA LEU A 67 -5.54 -30.11 18.43
C LEU A 67 -6.38 -30.84 17.41
N GLU A 68 -6.73 -30.19 16.29
CA GLU A 68 -7.63 -30.74 15.29
C GLU A 68 -7.52 -30.03 13.94
N LEU A 69 -7.97 -30.71 12.89
CA LEU A 69 -8.10 -30.15 11.53
C LEU A 69 -9.25 -29.14 11.47
N LEU A 70 -8.93 -27.86 11.24
CA LEU A 70 -9.91 -26.78 11.27
C LEU A 70 -10.04 -26.08 9.92
N GLY A 71 -11.27 -25.77 9.53
CA GLY A 71 -11.56 -24.86 8.43
C GLY A 71 -11.48 -23.40 8.88
N GLU A 72 -11.54 -22.46 7.92
CA GLU A 72 -11.46 -21.01 8.23
C GLU A 72 -12.54 -20.56 9.21
N ARG A 73 -13.78 -21.03 9.03
CA ARG A 73 -14.90 -20.71 9.93
C ARG A 73 -14.70 -21.25 11.34
N ASP A 74 -14.17 -22.47 11.45
CA ASP A 74 -13.91 -23.11 12.73
C ASP A 74 -12.79 -22.41 13.47
N LEU A 75 -11.72 -21.99 12.76
CA LEU A 75 -10.66 -21.16 13.30
C LEU A 75 -11.18 -19.84 13.84
N MET A 76 -12.05 -19.15 13.11
CA MET A 76 -12.67 -17.90 13.58
C MET A 76 -13.43 -18.12 14.90
N LYS A 77 -14.24 -19.18 14.98
CA LYS A 77 -15.01 -19.51 16.20
C LYS A 77 -14.11 -19.89 17.37
N ARG A 78 -13.09 -20.74 17.10
CA ARG A 78 -12.21 -21.27 18.16
C ARG A 78 -11.30 -20.21 18.75
N THR A 79 -10.80 -19.29 17.91
CA THR A 79 -9.83 -18.26 18.32
C THR A 79 -10.46 -16.92 18.66
N ASN A 80 -11.72 -16.71 18.33
CA ASN A 80 -12.45 -15.43 18.39
C ASN A 80 -11.72 -14.31 17.60
N LEU A 81 -11.18 -14.64 16.41
CA LEU A 81 -10.52 -13.72 15.52
C LEU A 81 -11.39 -13.38 14.32
N LYS A 82 -11.26 -12.17 13.79
CA LYS A 82 -11.95 -11.72 12.57
C LYS A 82 -11.39 -12.44 11.34
N GLN A 83 -12.20 -12.59 10.31
CA GLN A 83 -11.84 -13.28 9.08
C GLN A 83 -10.56 -12.77 8.43
N ASN A 84 -10.40 -11.44 8.33
CA ASN A 84 -9.19 -10.83 7.78
C ASN A 84 -7.93 -11.21 8.57
N GLN A 85 -8.01 -11.26 9.90
CA GLN A 85 -6.90 -11.68 10.76
C GLN A 85 -6.55 -13.17 10.53
N ILE A 86 -7.56 -14.04 10.47
CA ILE A 86 -7.34 -15.47 10.17
C ILE A 86 -6.68 -15.64 8.80
N ARG A 87 -7.10 -14.88 7.78
CA ARG A 87 -6.50 -14.96 6.44
C ARG A 87 -5.02 -14.59 6.43
N VAL A 88 -4.66 -13.49 7.09
CA VAL A 88 -3.25 -13.06 7.21
C VAL A 88 -2.45 -14.11 7.97
N ILE A 89 -2.92 -14.53 9.16
CA ILE A 89 -2.22 -15.51 9.98
C ILE A 89 -2.01 -16.82 9.24
N LYS A 90 -3.04 -17.35 8.55
CA LYS A 90 -2.90 -18.57 7.74
C LYS A 90 -1.85 -18.43 6.65
N ALA A 91 -1.88 -17.33 5.91
CA ALA A 91 -0.93 -17.11 4.84
C ALA A 91 0.51 -17.13 5.38
N ASP A 92 0.78 -16.37 6.43
CA ASP A 92 2.11 -16.32 7.06
C ASP A 92 2.53 -17.69 7.64
N LEU A 93 1.61 -18.44 8.27
CA LEU A 93 1.92 -19.76 8.83
C LEU A 93 2.14 -20.84 7.77
N ILE A 94 1.45 -20.75 6.63
CA ILE A 94 1.67 -21.65 5.48
C ILE A 94 3.03 -21.33 4.84
N GLU A 95 3.32 -20.07 4.64
CA GLU A 95 4.60 -19.61 4.06
C GLU A 95 5.79 -20.08 4.90
N GLN A 96 5.66 -20.05 6.23
CA GLN A 96 6.71 -20.55 7.15
C GLN A 96 6.66 -22.08 7.36
N GLY A 97 5.76 -22.80 6.70
CA GLY A 97 5.65 -24.25 6.80
C GLY A 97 5.19 -24.76 8.17
N ILE A 98 4.54 -23.90 8.99
CA ILE A 98 4.05 -24.25 10.33
C ILE A 98 2.70 -24.98 10.24
N ILE A 99 1.87 -24.58 9.29
CA ILE A 99 0.64 -25.26 8.95
C ILE A 99 0.59 -25.55 7.45
N ARG A 100 -0.25 -26.51 7.06
CA ARG A 100 -0.52 -26.78 5.65
C ARG A 100 -2.02 -26.85 5.37
N GLU A 101 -2.39 -26.53 4.14
CA GLU A 101 -3.74 -26.70 3.65
C GLU A 101 -3.96 -28.13 3.18
N VAL A 102 -5.06 -28.74 3.59
CA VAL A 102 -5.49 -30.07 3.16
C VAL A 102 -6.95 -30.03 2.69
N MET A 103 -7.25 -30.83 1.69
CA MET A 103 -8.62 -30.97 1.17
C MET A 103 -9.29 -32.16 1.83
N ILE A 104 -10.45 -31.95 2.47
CA ILE A 104 -11.30 -33.03 2.97
C ILE A 104 -12.65 -32.93 2.24
N GLY A 105 -12.84 -33.81 1.27
CA GLY A 105 -13.95 -33.67 0.34
C GLY A 105 -13.84 -32.37 -0.45
N LYS A 106 -14.86 -31.52 -0.35
CA LYS A 106 -14.90 -30.19 -1.00
C LYS A 106 -14.45 -29.04 -0.09
N SER A 107 -14.00 -29.34 1.12
CA SER A 107 -13.67 -28.32 2.13
C SER A 107 -12.17 -28.21 2.34
N LYS A 108 -11.67 -26.96 2.36
CA LYS A 108 -10.30 -26.64 2.75
C LYS A 108 -10.19 -26.65 4.27
N LYS A 109 -9.23 -27.40 4.79
CA LYS A 109 -8.88 -27.42 6.20
C LYS A 109 -7.39 -27.18 6.38
N TYR A 110 -6.99 -26.87 7.60
CA TYR A 110 -5.60 -26.55 7.96
C TYR A 110 -5.18 -27.48 9.08
N GLU A 111 -3.97 -28.00 8.96
CA GLU A 111 -3.35 -28.84 9.98
C GLU A 111 -1.98 -28.34 10.36
N PHE A 112 -1.56 -28.63 11.58
CA PHE A 112 -0.21 -28.35 12.05
C PHE A 112 0.78 -29.31 11.41
N VAL A 113 1.95 -28.78 10.99
CA VAL A 113 3.06 -29.60 10.46
C VAL A 113 3.94 -30.04 11.63
N PRO A 114 3.99 -31.33 11.97
CA PRO A 114 4.88 -31.83 13.01
C PRO A 114 6.35 -31.48 12.72
N ASN A 115 7.09 -31.14 13.77
CA ASN A 115 8.50 -30.73 13.68
C ASN A 115 8.78 -29.47 12.84
N SER A 116 7.75 -28.64 12.54
CA SER A 116 7.96 -27.32 11.94
C SER A 116 8.80 -26.43 12.85
N GLN A 117 9.52 -25.50 12.24
CA GLN A 117 10.26 -24.49 12.99
C GLN A 117 9.28 -23.57 13.76
N PRO A 118 9.71 -23.00 14.90
CA PRO A 118 8.91 -21.99 15.59
C PRO A 118 8.61 -20.79 14.69
N LEU A 119 7.51 -20.10 14.98
CA LEU A 119 7.14 -18.88 14.27
C LEU A 119 8.29 -17.85 14.27
N ASN A 120 8.77 -17.52 13.10
CA ASN A 120 9.80 -16.49 12.91
C ASN A 120 9.15 -15.10 12.78
N THR A 121 9.17 -14.35 13.87
CA THR A 121 8.61 -12.99 13.91
C THR A 121 9.54 -11.94 13.30
N LYS A 122 10.85 -12.23 13.15
CA LYS A 122 11.80 -11.29 12.54
C LYS A 122 11.44 -10.93 11.11
N VAL A 123 10.89 -11.89 10.35
CA VAL A 123 10.40 -11.66 8.99
C VAL A 123 9.32 -10.56 8.96
N PHE A 124 8.49 -10.48 10.00
CA PHE A 124 7.45 -9.45 10.10
C PHE A 124 8.03 -8.06 10.33
N GLU A 125 9.08 -7.97 11.16
CA GLU A 125 9.80 -6.73 11.44
C GLU A 125 10.56 -6.26 10.19
N GLU A 126 11.24 -7.16 9.50
CA GLU A 126 11.95 -6.88 8.25
C GLU A 126 11.00 -6.33 7.18
N LEU A 127 9.86 -6.99 6.96
CA LEU A 127 8.86 -6.53 6.00
C LEU A 127 8.25 -5.18 6.39
N ARG A 128 8.02 -4.95 7.67
CA ARG A 128 7.57 -3.64 8.16
C ARG A 128 8.62 -2.57 7.87
N ASN A 129 9.88 -2.84 8.18
CA ASN A 129 10.98 -1.89 7.95
C ASN A 129 11.16 -1.57 6.47
N VAL A 130 11.04 -2.55 5.57
CA VAL A 130 11.07 -2.34 4.12
C VAL A 130 9.94 -1.40 3.70
N LYS A 131 8.70 -1.66 4.14
CA LYS A 131 7.56 -0.80 3.81
C LYS A 131 7.68 0.62 4.37
N MET A 132 8.21 0.75 5.59
CA MET A 132 8.47 2.07 6.18
C MET A 132 9.51 2.83 5.36
N LYS A 133 10.59 2.18 4.95
CA LYS A 133 11.60 2.78 4.08
C LYS A 133 11.02 3.19 2.72
N ASP A 134 10.15 2.39 2.14
CA ASP A 134 9.47 2.74 0.90
C ASP A 134 8.59 3.98 1.05
N LEU A 135 7.89 4.11 2.17
CA LEU A 135 7.12 5.31 2.49
C LEU A 135 8.03 6.53 2.68
N GLU A 136 9.15 6.38 3.38
CA GLU A 136 10.15 7.44 3.54
C GLU A 136 10.69 7.90 2.19
N ASN A 137 11.05 6.97 1.31
CA ASN A 137 11.47 7.30 -0.06
C ASN A 137 10.38 8.04 -0.85
N MET A 138 9.10 7.71 -0.62
CA MET A 138 8.01 8.44 -1.26
C MET A 138 7.86 9.86 -0.72
N ILE A 139 8.07 10.07 0.57
CA ILE A 139 8.09 11.40 1.19
C ILE A 139 9.27 12.20 0.63
N GLU A 140 10.46 11.61 0.56
CA GLU A 140 11.64 12.24 -0.03
C GLU A 140 11.39 12.64 -1.50
N TYR A 141 10.70 11.78 -2.27
CA TYR A 141 10.27 12.10 -3.63
C TYR A 141 9.38 13.35 -3.68
N VAL A 142 8.42 13.46 -2.75
CA VAL A 142 7.51 14.61 -2.72
C VAL A 142 8.23 15.89 -2.30
N GLU A 143 9.17 15.80 -1.39
CA GLU A 143 9.91 16.93 -0.84
C GLU A 143 11.14 17.32 -1.68
N THR A 144 11.55 16.48 -2.64
CA THR A 144 12.73 16.75 -3.45
C THR A 144 12.61 18.06 -4.23
N THR A 145 13.71 18.81 -4.33
CA THR A 145 13.86 19.98 -5.19
C THR A 145 14.52 19.67 -6.52
N LYS A 146 14.97 18.41 -6.71
CA LYS A 146 15.57 17.92 -7.95
C LYS A 146 14.50 17.51 -8.96
N SER A 147 14.93 17.16 -10.18
CA SER A 147 14.03 16.58 -11.18
C SER A 147 13.32 15.35 -10.61
N ARG A 148 11.99 15.35 -10.64
CA ARG A 148 11.16 14.23 -10.13
C ARG A 148 11.38 12.94 -10.90
N MET A 149 11.57 13.02 -12.20
CA MET A 149 11.87 11.84 -13.02
C MET A 149 13.27 11.30 -12.74
N ASN A 150 14.27 12.15 -12.53
CA ASN A 150 15.60 11.68 -12.14
C ASN A 150 15.55 10.95 -10.80
N PHE A 151 14.79 11.47 -9.82
CA PHE A 151 14.61 10.78 -8.55
C PHE A 151 14.01 9.36 -8.74
N LEU A 152 12.98 9.24 -9.60
CA LEU A 152 12.38 7.95 -9.88
C LEU A 152 13.33 7.00 -10.62
N CYS A 153 14.11 7.50 -11.59
CA CYS A 153 15.13 6.72 -12.27
C CYS A 153 16.19 6.20 -11.30
N ASP A 154 16.73 7.08 -10.45
CA ASP A 154 17.71 6.71 -9.42
C ASP A 154 17.14 5.65 -8.46
N TYR A 155 15.91 5.85 -7.98
CA TYR A 155 15.24 4.91 -7.09
C TYR A 155 15.01 3.53 -7.75
N LEU A 156 14.72 3.51 -9.06
CA LEU A 156 14.50 2.27 -9.82
C LEU A 156 15.81 1.63 -10.33
N GLY A 157 16.96 2.22 -10.03
CA GLY A 157 18.27 1.72 -10.43
C GLY A 157 18.66 2.03 -11.88
N ASP A 158 17.97 2.97 -12.53
CA ASP A 158 18.36 3.49 -13.84
C ASP A 158 19.44 4.55 -13.67
N SER A 159 20.69 4.16 -13.92
CA SER A 159 21.86 5.04 -13.85
C SER A 159 22.11 5.85 -15.13
N SER A 160 21.22 5.81 -16.10
CA SER A 160 21.34 6.57 -17.34
C SER A 160 21.21 8.06 -17.05
N ASN A 161 22.14 8.86 -17.59
CA ASN A 161 22.11 10.32 -17.43
C ASN A 161 21.01 10.96 -18.31
N HIS A 162 19.76 10.76 -17.92
CA HIS A 162 18.63 11.41 -18.56
C HIS A 162 18.45 12.82 -18.05
N THR A 163 18.11 13.74 -18.95
CA THR A 163 17.74 15.10 -18.59
C THR A 163 16.23 15.25 -18.77
N PHE A 164 15.51 15.40 -17.68
CA PHE A 164 14.08 15.63 -17.69
C PHE A 164 13.78 17.05 -17.25
N THR A 165 13.03 17.77 -18.08
CA THR A 165 12.66 19.18 -17.85
C THR A 165 11.18 19.40 -17.59
N ASN A 166 10.39 18.32 -17.59
CA ASN A 166 8.93 18.40 -17.56
C ASN A 166 8.32 18.18 -16.17
N CYS A 167 8.91 18.73 -15.13
CA CYS A 167 8.34 18.69 -13.79
C CYS A 167 8.34 20.06 -13.13
N ASP A 168 7.59 20.20 -12.05
CA ASP A 168 7.43 21.43 -11.27
C ASP A 168 8.75 21.99 -10.73
N ASN A 169 9.75 21.13 -10.48
CA ASN A 169 11.07 21.53 -9.98
C ASN A 169 12.02 22.02 -11.08
N THR A 170 11.87 21.54 -12.32
CA THR A 170 12.81 21.80 -13.41
C THR A 170 12.13 22.38 -14.65
N GLY A 171 10.81 22.39 -14.68
CA GLY A 171 10.04 22.77 -15.85
C GLY A 171 9.80 24.25 -15.97
N GLU A 172 9.80 24.72 -17.20
CA GLU A 172 9.44 26.10 -17.54
C GLU A 172 7.92 26.36 -17.44
N LYS A 173 7.11 25.31 -17.37
CA LYS A 173 5.64 25.42 -17.39
C LYS A 173 5.03 25.05 -16.04
N LYS A 174 4.84 26.05 -15.19
CA LYS A 174 3.90 25.90 -14.08
C LYS A 174 2.48 25.84 -14.64
N ILE A 175 1.69 24.87 -14.18
CA ILE A 175 0.25 24.84 -14.46
C ILE A 175 -0.35 26.06 -13.77
N ILE A 176 -0.69 27.09 -14.53
CA ILE A 176 -1.43 28.23 -14.00
C ILE A 176 -2.90 27.86 -14.06
N VAL A 177 -3.46 27.52 -12.92
CA VAL A 177 -4.91 27.28 -12.80
C VAL A 177 -5.60 28.64 -12.63
N LEU A 178 -6.22 29.14 -13.68
CA LEU A 178 -7.12 30.30 -13.60
C LEU A 178 -8.50 29.81 -13.17
N ILE A 179 -8.82 30.00 -11.91
CA ILE A 179 -10.16 29.72 -11.39
C ILE A 179 -11.06 30.89 -11.80
N THR A 180 -11.95 30.67 -12.75
CA THR A 180 -12.91 31.70 -13.14
C THR A 180 -14.00 31.86 -12.09
N PRO A 181 -14.62 33.05 -11.97
CA PRO A 181 -15.74 33.28 -11.06
C PRO A 181 -16.90 32.26 -11.27
N GLU A 182 -17.11 31.82 -12.50
CA GLU A 182 -18.11 30.81 -12.83
C GLU A 182 -17.77 29.45 -12.18
N TRP A 183 -16.51 29.04 -12.18
CA TRP A 183 -16.09 27.83 -11.50
C TRP A 183 -16.22 27.93 -9.97
N ILE A 184 -15.89 29.10 -9.39
CA ILE A 184 -16.07 29.33 -7.95
C ILE A 184 -17.54 29.11 -7.58
N LYS A 185 -18.45 29.70 -8.36
CA LYS A 185 -19.89 29.55 -8.12
C LYS A 185 -20.36 28.08 -8.25
N LYS A 186 -19.87 27.36 -9.29
CA LYS A 186 -20.18 25.93 -9.45
C LYS A 186 -19.69 25.09 -8.27
N LEU A 187 -18.50 25.38 -7.75
CA LEU A 187 -17.95 24.67 -6.59
C LEU A 187 -18.72 24.99 -5.30
N GLN A 188 -19.15 26.23 -5.11
CA GLN A 188 -19.99 26.61 -3.98
C GLN A 188 -21.34 25.88 -4.01
N ASN A 189 -22.04 25.91 -5.14
CA ASN A 189 -23.30 25.19 -5.31
C ASN A 189 -23.13 23.69 -5.07
N PHE A 190 -22.06 23.09 -5.62
CA PHE A 190 -21.76 21.68 -5.39
C PHE A 190 -21.53 21.37 -3.91
N ARG A 191 -20.83 22.25 -3.18
CA ARG A 191 -20.62 22.10 -1.74
C ARG A 191 -21.95 22.14 -0.98
N GLU A 192 -22.81 23.13 -1.28
CA GLU A 192 -24.12 23.27 -0.65
C GLU A 192 -25.05 22.10 -0.93
N ASP A 193 -25.02 21.55 -2.17
CA ASP A 193 -25.89 20.45 -2.57
C ASP A 193 -25.48 19.10 -2.00
N TYR A 194 -24.17 18.84 -1.87
CA TYR A 194 -23.65 17.52 -1.52
C TYR A 194 -23.02 17.43 -0.12
N PHE A 195 -22.65 18.57 0.46
CA PHE A 195 -22.04 18.64 1.80
C PHE A 195 -22.65 19.80 2.60
N PRO A 196 -23.97 19.76 2.85
CA PRO A 196 -24.60 20.77 3.70
C PRO A 196 -24.02 20.68 5.12
N GLU A 197 -23.79 21.89 5.73
CA GLU A 197 -23.29 21.98 7.12
C GLU A 197 -24.34 21.52 8.12
#